data_ffd3956c849765de509c536555475b43
#
_entry.id   ffd3956c849765de509c536555475b43
#
_cell.length_a   1.000
_cell.length_b   1.000
_cell.length_c   1.000
_cell.angle_alpha   90.00
_cell.angle_beta   90.00
_cell.angle_gamma   90.00
#
_symmetry.space_group_name_H-M   'P 1'
#
loop_
_entity.id
_entity.type
_entity.pdbx_description
1 polymer ?
#
loop_
_entity_poly.entity_id
_entity_poly.type
_entity_poly.pdbx_seq_one_letter_code
_entity_poly.pdbx_strand_id
1 'polypeptide(L)'
;ELAEYMGTSKVACLNSATAAAELILRVLGVGEGDEVITTAYTYTATASVIAHVGAKIVMVDVDKDSYQMNMDQVEAAVTEKTKAIIMVDLGGRICDYTRAFEIAEEKKYLFQPKTDIQKKMGRIAILSDAAHAMGAKQNGKMCGSIADFTSFSFHAVKNLTTAEGGAATWRDIDGVDNEELYKQFMLLSLHGQSKDALAKTQLGAWEYDIVAPYFKCNMTDIMASIGLVQLKRYDALL
;
A
#
# COMPACT_ATOMS: atom_id res chain seq x y z
N GLU A 1 9.17 1.16 -15.21
CA GLU A 1 9.94 -0.07 -14.91
C GLU A 1 9.33 -0.85 -13.74
N LEU A 2 9.13 -0.28 -12.50
CA LEU A 2 8.51 -1.01 -11.38
C LEU A 2 7.07 -1.44 -11.69
N ALA A 3 6.25 -0.58 -12.29
CA ALA A 3 4.88 -0.92 -12.68
C ALA A 3 4.85 -2.08 -13.68
N GLU A 4 5.73 -2.04 -14.67
CA GLU A 4 5.91 -3.09 -15.65
C GLU A 4 6.35 -4.41 -14.98
N TYR A 5 7.34 -4.34 -14.08
CA TYR A 5 7.83 -5.51 -13.33
C TYR A 5 6.74 -6.16 -12.47
N MET A 6 5.91 -5.36 -11.83
CA MET A 6 4.82 -5.84 -10.95
C MET A 6 3.53 -6.18 -11.71
N GLY A 7 3.40 -5.79 -12.98
CA GLY A 7 2.19 -5.97 -13.76
C GLY A 7 1.02 -5.10 -13.26
N THR A 8 1.32 -3.87 -12.83
CA THR A 8 0.32 -2.89 -12.38
C THR A 8 0.31 -1.65 -13.25
N SER A 9 -0.79 -0.91 -13.29
CA SER A 9 -0.93 0.30 -14.10
C SER A 9 0.00 1.43 -13.62
N LYS A 10 0.18 1.56 -12.31
CA LYS A 10 0.95 2.64 -11.66
C LYS A 10 1.67 2.15 -10.41
N VAL A 11 2.76 2.87 -10.06
CA VAL A 11 3.51 2.72 -8.81
C VAL A 11 3.89 4.12 -8.31
N ALA A 12 3.60 4.40 -7.05
CA ALA A 12 4.05 5.61 -6.37
C ALA A 12 5.33 5.30 -5.58
N CYS A 13 6.48 5.82 -6.02
CA CYS A 13 7.76 5.65 -5.34
C CYS A 13 7.90 6.65 -4.18
N LEU A 14 8.21 6.13 -3.01
CA LEU A 14 8.23 6.85 -1.74
C LEU A 14 9.54 6.58 -0.98
N ASN A 15 9.74 7.27 0.14
CA ASN A 15 10.95 7.13 0.94
C ASN A 15 10.98 5.88 1.84
N SER A 16 9.86 5.19 2.01
CA SER A 16 9.77 3.97 2.85
C SER A 16 8.46 3.20 2.61
N ALA A 17 8.43 1.92 2.99
CA ALA A 17 7.20 1.13 3.07
C ALA A 17 6.21 1.71 4.08
N THR A 18 6.71 2.26 5.19
CA THR A 18 5.86 2.91 6.22
C THR A 18 5.09 4.08 5.62
N ALA A 19 5.77 4.95 4.88
CA ALA A 19 5.10 6.04 4.17
C ALA A 19 4.10 5.50 3.13
N ALA A 20 4.45 4.45 2.39
CA ALA A 20 3.56 3.83 1.41
C ALA A 20 2.27 3.30 2.06
N ALA A 21 2.39 2.53 3.14
CA ALA A 21 1.24 1.99 3.87
C ALA A 21 0.37 3.10 4.50
N GLU A 22 0.99 4.13 5.08
CA GLU A 22 0.26 5.27 5.63
C GLU A 22 -0.50 6.04 4.55
N LEU A 23 0.15 6.35 3.42
CA LEU A 23 -0.50 7.06 2.33
C LEU A 23 -1.62 6.23 1.69
N ILE A 24 -1.51 4.90 1.61
CA ILE A 24 -2.60 4.02 1.17
C ILE A 24 -3.83 4.21 2.08
N LEU A 25 -3.66 4.16 3.41
CA LEU A 25 -4.77 4.37 4.34
C LEU A 25 -5.38 5.77 4.21
N ARG A 26 -4.57 6.81 3.98
CA ARG A 26 -5.05 8.19 3.78
C ARG A 26 -5.79 8.36 2.47
N VAL A 27 -5.33 7.77 1.38
CA VAL A 27 -6.03 7.78 0.09
C VAL A 27 -7.38 7.07 0.20
N LEU A 28 -7.44 5.97 0.94
CA LEU A 28 -8.70 5.29 1.25
C LEU A 28 -9.60 6.12 2.17
N GLY A 29 -9.08 7.16 2.85
CA GLY A 29 -9.82 7.97 3.81
C GLY A 29 -10.10 7.27 5.12
N VAL A 30 -9.23 6.34 5.51
CA VAL A 30 -9.27 5.68 6.82
C VAL A 30 -8.81 6.67 7.88
N GLY A 31 -9.51 6.75 9.00
CA GLY A 31 -9.21 7.70 10.06
C GLY A 31 -9.94 7.43 11.37
N GLU A 32 -10.15 8.50 12.16
CA GLU A 32 -10.79 8.41 13.47
C GLU A 32 -12.17 7.75 13.40
N GLY A 33 -12.42 6.83 14.32
CA GLY A 33 -13.64 6.03 14.39
C GLY A 33 -13.67 4.81 13.49
N ASP A 34 -12.67 4.63 12.61
CA ASP A 34 -12.51 3.43 11.79
C ASP A 34 -11.67 2.37 12.50
N GLU A 35 -11.78 1.13 12.05
CA GLU A 35 -10.98 0.00 12.49
C GLU A 35 -10.21 -0.58 11.30
N VAL A 36 -8.95 -0.96 11.55
CA VAL A 36 -8.12 -1.69 10.59
C VAL A 36 -7.63 -2.97 11.27
N ILE A 37 -7.90 -4.10 10.62
CA ILE A 37 -7.47 -5.42 11.09
C ILE A 37 -6.06 -5.69 10.58
N THR A 38 -5.18 -6.18 11.46
CA THR A 38 -3.84 -6.65 11.08
C THR A 38 -3.38 -7.79 11.99
N THR A 39 -2.24 -8.39 11.69
CA THR A 39 -1.65 -9.47 12.48
C THR A 39 -0.87 -8.94 13.67
N ALA A 40 -0.84 -9.73 14.76
CA ALA A 40 0.06 -9.48 15.89
C ALA A 40 1.53 -9.83 15.57
N TYR A 41 1.77 -10.67 14.57
CA TYR A 41 3.12 -11.08 14.15
C TYR A 41 3.57 -10.26 12.94
N THR A 42 4.06 -9.06 13.22
CA THR A 42 4.53 -8.10 12.23
C THR A 42 5.58 -7.14 12.81
N TYR A 43 6.24 -6.39 11.94
CA TYR A 43 7.03 -5.24 12.35
C TYR A 43 6.10 -4.10 12.80
N THR A 44 6.56 -3.28 13.75
CA THR A 44 5.73 -2.20 14.33
C THR A 44 5.13 -1.23 13.31
N ALA A 45 5.79 -1.04 12.16
CA ALA A 45 5.33 -0.12 11.13
C ALA A 45 3.88 -0.40 10.68
N THR A 46 3.52 -1.68 10.49
CA THR A 46 2.18 -2.08 10.04
C THR A 46 1.08 -1.60 11.01
N ALA A 47 1.33 -1.71 12.32
CA ALA A 47 0.39 -1.21 13.34
C ALA A 47 0.50 0.32 13.51
N SER A 48 1.72 0.87 13.43
CA SER A 48 1.95 2.31 13.62
C SER A 48 1.20 3.15 12.59
N VAL A 49 1.18 2.75 11.31
CA VAL A 49 0.48 3.53 10.27
C VAL A 49 -1.03 3.61 10.50
N ILE A 50 -1.62 2.58 11.13
CA ILE A 50 -3.03 2.59 11.54
C ILE A 50 -3.25 3.65 12.61
N ALA A 51 -2.37 3.71 13.62
CA ALA A 51 -2.42 4.73 14.66
C ALA A 51 -2.16 6.13 14.11
N HIS A 52 -1.23 6.29 13.14
CA HIS A 52 -0.92 7.59 12.51
C HIS A 52 -2.12 8.21 11.80
N VAL A 53 -2.99 7.39 11.20
CA VAL A 53 -4.22 7.90 10.58
C VAL A 53 -5.36 8.09 11.58
N GLY A 54 -5.18 7.74 12.87
CA GLY A 54 -6.19 7.87 13.92
C GLY A 54 -7.19 6.72 13.98
N ALA A 55 -6.99 5.65 13.22
CA ALA A 55 -7.85 4.48 13.25
C ALA A 55 -7.49 3.54 14.42
N LYS A 56 -8.45 2.73 14.83
CA LYS A 56 -8.25 1.70 15.86
C LYS A 56 -7.58 0.48 15.25
N ILE A 57 -6.50 0.03 15.88
CA ILE A 57 -5.82 -1.22 15.52
C ILE A 57 -6.61 -2.39 16.08
N VAL A 58 -6.99 -3.35 15.23
CA VAL A 58 -7.60 -4.62 15.61
C VAL A 58 -6.61 -5.73 15.26
N MET A 59 -5.99 -6.33 16.27
CA MET A 59 -5.01 -7.39 16.06
C MET A 59 -5.66 -8.76 16.12
N VAL A 60 -5.31 -9.62 15.18
CA VAL A 60 -5.61 -11.05 15.19
C VAL A 60 -4.31 -11.85 15.23
N ASP A 61 -4.39 -13.08 15.71
CA ASP A 61 -3.23 -13.94 15.80
C ASP A 61 -2.90 -14.59 14.45
N VAL A 62 -1.79 -15.29 14.40
CA VAL A 62 -1.33 -16.05 13.23
C VAL A 62 -1.64 -17.55 13.41
N ASP A 63 -1.68 -18.27 12.32
CA ASP A 63 -1.73 -19.73 12.35
C ASP A 63 -0.40 -20.29 12.82
N LYS A 64 -0.45 -21.23 13.73
CA LYS A 64 0.70 -21.79 14.46
C LYS A 64 1.84 -22.26 13.54
N ASP A 65 1.51 -22.88 12.42
CA ASP A 65 2.52 -23.51 11.55
C ASP A 65 2.88 -22.67 10.32
N SER A 66 2.17 -21.57 10.06
CA SER A 66 2.37 -20.74 8.87
C SER A 66 2.87 -19.34 9.16
N TYR A 67 2.66 -18.84 10.36
CA TYR A 67 2.88 -17.43 10.75
C TYR A 67 2.08 -16.43 9.92
N GLN A 68 1.12 -16.89 9.13
CA GLN A 68 0.18 -16.07 8.41
C GLN A 68 -1.03 -15.76 9.26
N MET A 69 -1.68 -14.67 8.96
CA MET A 69 -2.88 -14.20 9.63
C MET A 69 -3.97 -15.28 9.66
N ASN A 70 -4.52 -15.55 10.84
CA ASN A 70 -5.61 -16.54 10.99
C ASN A 70 -6.90 -15.95 10.44
N MET A 71 -7.39 -16.52 9.33
CA MET A 71 -8.51 -15.96 8.58
C MET A 71 -9.86 -16.12 9.30
N ASP A 72 -10.03 -17.15 10.17
CA ASP A 72 -11.23 -17.28 10.99
C ASP A 72 -11.32 -16.16 12.03
N GLN A 73 -10.18 -15.78 12.62
CA GLN A 73 -10.12 -14.63 13.52
C GLN A 73 -10.34 -13.32 12.77
N VAL A 74 -9.82 -13.18 11.55
CA VAL A 74 -10.11 -12.02 10.70
C VAL A 74 -11.61 -11.89 10.47
N GLU A 75 -12.27 -12.97 10.05
CA GLU A 75 -13.71 -12.96 9.79
C GLU A 75 -14.52 -12.59 11.03
N ALA A 76 -14.15 -13.12 12.20
CA ALA A 76 -14.80 -12.82 13.47
C ALA A 76 -14.56 -11.36 13.95
N ALA A 77 -13.45 -10.76 13.56
CA ALA A 77 -13.08 -9.40 13.97
C ALA A 77 -13.72 -8.29 13.11
N VAL A 78 -14.34 -8.64 11.97
CA VAL A 78 -14.99 -7.65 11.08
C VAL A 78 -16.20 -7.02 11.76
N THR A 79 -16.23 -5.68 11.77
CA THR A 79 -17.34 -4.86 12.25
C THR A 79 -17.78 -3.84 11.21
N GLU A 80 -18.83 -3.09 11.47
CA GLU A 80 -19.26 -1.95 10.63
C GLU A 80 -18.22 -0.82 10.53
N LYS A 81 -17.26 -0.77 11.48
CA LYS A 81 -16.16 0.20 11.50
C LYS A 81 -14.95 -0.26 10.70
N THR A 82 -14.86 -1.53 10.33
CA THR A 82 -13.72 -2.08 9.59
C THR A 82 -13.66 -1.50 8.19
N LYS A 83 -12.53 -0.84 7.85
CA LYS A 83 -12.29 -0.23 6.53
C LYS A 83 -11.23 -0.95 5.73
N ALA A 84 -10.26 -1.54 6.39
CA ALA A 84 -9.17 -2.26 5.74
C ALA A 84 -8.70 -3.47 6.56
N ILE A 85 -8.10 -4.42 5.87
CA ILE A 85 -7.35 -5.54 6.43
C ILE A 85 -5.94 -5.44 5.86
N ILE A 86 -4.91 -5.31 6.71
CA ILE A 86 -3.51 -5.29 6.28
C ILE A 86 -2.90 -6.66 6.57
N MET A 87 -2.61 -7.40 5.52
CA MET A 87 -1.95 -8.70 5.57
C MET A 87 -0.45 -8.54 5.36
N VAL A 88 0.38 -9.36 6.03
CA VAL A 88 1.84 -9.27 5.97
C VAL A 88 2.40 -10.49 5.25
N ASP A 89 3.02 -10.26 4.10
CA ASP A 89 3.66 -11.30 3.27
C ASP A 89 5.06 -11.64 3.81
N LEU A 90 5.08 -12.21 5.02
CA LEU A 90 6.28 -12.46 5.81
C LEU A 90 7.26 -13.40 5.09
N GLY A 91 8.52 -12.98 4.97
CA GLY A 91 9.56 -13.77 4.32
C GLY A 91 9.30 -14.07 2.85
N GLY A 92 8.44 -13.27 2.19
CA GLY A 92 8.04 -13.48 0.80
C GLY A 92 6.95 -14.53 0.61
N ARG A 93 6.42 -15.09 1.69
CA ARG A 93 5.28 -16.00 1.65
C ARG A 93 3.98 -15.21 1.53
N ILE A 94 3.40 -15.26 0.34
CA ILE A 94 2.15 -14.53 0.03
C ILE A 94 0.99 -15.13 0.84
N CYS A 95 0.21 -14.25 1.48
CA CYS A 95 -0.95 -14.60 2.30
C CYS A 95 -2.11 -15.19 1.47
N ASP A 96 -3.10 -15.75 2.14
CA ASP A 96 -4.34 -16.22 1.50
C ASP A 96 -5.26 -15.04 1.15
N TYR A 97 -4.91 -14.35 0.07
CA TYR A 97 -5.74 -13.24 -0.43
C TYR A 97 -7.09 -13.72 -0.97
N THR A 98 -7.20 -14.97 -1.42
CA THR A 98 -8.48 -15.52 -1.89
C THR A 98 -9.48 -15.48 -0.76
N ARG A 99 -9.11 -16.06 0.40
CA ARG A 99 -9.99 -16.05 1.58
C ARG A 99 -10.25 -14.64 2.12
N ALA A 100 -9.25 -13.75 2.07
CA ALA A 100 -9.43 -12.36 2.50
C ALA A 100 -10.48 -11.62 1.64
N PHE A 101 -10.45 -11.81 0.32
CA PHE A 101 -11.44 -11.24 -0.58
C PHE A 101 -12.83 -11.86 -0.39
N GLU A 102 -12.92 -13.16 -0.14
CA GLU A 102 -14.19 -13.84 0.21
C GLU A 102 -14.80 -13.22 1.46
N ILE A 103 -14.03 -13.07 2.54
CA ILE A 103 -14.49 -12.42 3.78
C ILE A 103 -14.96 -10.98 3.51
N ALA A 104 -14.19 -10.20 2.74
CA ALA A 104 -14.56 -8.83 2.42
C ALA A 104 -15.88 -8.75 1.63
N GLU A 105 -16.15 -9.72 0.74
CA GLU A 105 -17.38 -9.80 -0.02
C GLU A 105 -18.55 -10.32 0.83
N GLU A 106 -18.36 -11.36 1.63
CA GLU A 106 -19.35 -11.92 2.55
C GLU A 106 -19.82 -10.91 3.59
N LYS A 107 -18.90 -10.06 4.08
CA LYS A 107 -19.16 -9.04 5.11
C LYS A 107 -19.48 -7.65 4.53
N LYS A 108 -19.63 -7.50 3.22
CA LYS A 108 -19.88 -6.19 2.59
C LYS A 108 -21.15 -5.48 3.11
N TYR A 109 -22.11 -6.23 3.62
CA TYR A 109 -23.33 -5.67 4.21
C TYR A 109 -23.07 -4.87 5.50
N LEU A 110 -21.92 -5.08 6.17
CA LEU A 110 -21.46 -4.30 7.33
C LEU A 110 -20.69 -3.04 6.89
N PHE A 111 -20.19 -3.01 5.66
CA PHE A 111 -19.30 -1.95 5.22
C PHE A 111 -20.01 -0.61 5.06
N GLN A 112 -19.52 0.41 5.75
CA GLN A 112 -20.07 1.78 5.73
C GLN A 112 -19.07 2.71 5.02
N PRO A 113 -19.19 2.95 3.69
CA PRO A 113 -18.24 3.77 2.95
C PRO A 113 -18.35 5.25 3.34
N LYS A 114 -17.19 5.91 3.57
CA LYS A 114 -17.10 7.34 3.90
C LYS A 114 -16.60 8.19 2.73
N THR A 115 -15.82 7.62 1.84
CA THR A 115 -15.17 8.32 0.72
C THR A 115 -15.61 7.75 -0.62
N ASP A 116 -15.35 8.47 -1.70
CA ASP A 116 -15.75 8.02 -3.04
C ASP A 116 -15.00 6.77 -3.48
N ILE A 117 -13.72 6.63 -3.11
CA ILE A 117 -12.97 5.40 -3.39
C ILE A 117 -13.56 4.21 -2.62
N GLN A 118 -13.94 4.38 -1.35
CA GLN A 118 -14.61 3.34 -0.57
C GLN A 118 -15.98 2.97 -1.15
N LYS A 119 -16.74 3.94 -1.68
CA LYS A 119 -18.02 3.67 -2.36
C LYS A 119 -17.83 2.86 -3.64
N LYS A 120 -16.80 3.18 -4.43
CA LYS A 120 -16.46 2.45 -5.65
C LYS A 120 -15.99 1.02 -5.35
N MET A 121 -15.22 0.83 -4.30
CA MET A 121 -14.80 -0.51 -3.85
C MET A 121 -15.96 -1.33 -3.29
N GLY A 122 -16.91 -0.70 -2.60
CA GLY A 122 -18.14 -1.31 -2.06
C GLY A 122 -17.91 -2.36 -0.96
N ARG A 123 -16.67 -2.51 -0.45
CA ARG A 123 -16.27 -3.48 0.56
C ARG A 123 -14.99 -3.04 1.29
N ILE A 124 -14.64 -3.77 2.32
CA ILE A 124 -13.38 -3.63 3.06
C ILE A 124 -12.20 -3.75 2.09
N ALA A 125 -11.23 -2.85 2.18
CA ALA A 125 -10.01 -2.87 1.38
C ALA A 125 -9.04 -3.95 1.89
N ILE A 126 -8.47 -4.74 0.98
CA ILE A 126 -7.44 -5.73 1.28
C ILE A 126 -6.09 -5.16 0.90
N LEU A 127 -5.22 -4.97 1.90
CA LEU A 127 -3.91 -4.37 1.77
C LEU A 127 -2.81 -5.40 2.02
N SER A 128 -1.69 -5.28 1.30
CA SER A 128 -0.50 -6.08 1.51
C SER A 128 0.63 -5.23 2.07
N ASP A 129 1.17 -5.62 3.21
CA ASP A 129 2.52 -5.25 3.62
C ASP A 129 3.49 -6.27 3.01
N ALA A 130 4.01 -5.92 1.85
CA ALA A 130 4.92 -6.73 1.06
C ALA A 130 6.40 -6.34 1.26
N ALA A 131 6.75 -5.81 2.46
CA ALA A 131 8.12 -5.41 2.77
C ALA A 131 9.16 -6.53 2.57
N HIS A 132 8.73 -7.81 2.56
CA HIS A 132 9.57 -8.99 2.33
C HIS A 132 9.23 -9.72 1.01
N ALA A 133 8.29 -9.23 0.21
CA ALA A 133 7.69 -10.03 -0.86
C ALA A 133 7.91 -9.47 -2.27
N MET A 134 8.86 -8.53 -2.45
CA MET A 134 9.23 -8.08 -3.78
C MET A 134 9.70 -9.27 -4.63
N GLY A 135 9.11 -9.47 -5.81
CA GLY A 135 9.39 -10.59 -6.70
C GLY A 135 8.62 -11.88 -6.42
N ALA A 136 7.96 -12.01 -5.27
CA ALA A 136 7.14 -13.18 -4.96
C ALA A 136 5.91 -13.27 -5.89
N LYS A 137 5.49 -14.49 -6.20
CA LYS A 137 4.35 -14.77 -7.08
C LYS A 137 3.39 -15.77 -6.46
N GLN A 138 2.10 -15.59 -6.72
CA GLN A 138 1.05 -16.53 -6.37
C GLN A 138 0.09 -16.70 -7.56
N ASN A 139 -0.16 -17.94 -7.98
CA ASN A 139 -1.02 -18.25 -9.10
C ASN A 139 -0.67 -17.47 -10.39
N GLY A 140 0.63 -17.29 -10.65
CA GLY A 140 1.14 -16.56 -11.83
C GLY A 140 1.06 -15.04 -11.73
N LYS A 141 0.48 -14.48 -10.67
CA LYS A 141 0.44 -13.03 -10.43
C LYS A 141 1.57 -12.60 -9.51
N MET A 142 2.19 -11.47 -9.85
CA MET A 142 3.24 -10.84 -9.04
C MET A 142 2.64 -10.22 -7.78
N CYS A 143 3.32 -10.36 -6.65
CA CYS A 143 3.04 -9.54 -5.47
C CYS A 143 3.07 -8.06 -5.86
N GLY A 144 2.09 -7.29 -5.43
CA GLY A 144 1.88 -5.91 -5.90
C GLY A 144 0.65 -5.77 -6.82
N SER A 145 0.23 -6.87 -7.48
CA SER A 145 -0.98 -6.90 -8.32
C SER A 145 -2.09 -7.81 -7.76
N ILE A 146 -1.91 -8.36 -6.55
CA ILE A 146 -2.85 -9.32 -5.94
C ILE A 146 -3.84 -8.61 -5.01
N ALA A 147 -3.33 -7.91 -3.99
CA ALA A 147 -4.15 -7.12 -3.06
C ALA A 147 -4.72 -5.86 -3.74
N ASP A 148 -5.69 -5.20 -3.11
CA ASP A 148 -6.20 -3.92 -3.63
C ASP A 148 -5.08 -2.88 -3.67
N PHE A 149 -4.29 -2.80 -2.58
CA PHE A 149 -3.09 -1.98 -2.48
C PHE A 149 -1.96 -2.76 -1.83
N THR A 150 -0.73 -2.44 -2.22
CA THR A 150 0.48 -3.10 -1.70
C THR A 150 1.54 -2.07 -1.37
N SER A 151 2.19 -2.20 -0.20
CA SER A 151 3.34 -1.42 0.19
C SER A 151 4.61 -2.25 0.13
N PHE A 152 5.67 -1.72 -0.49
CA PHE A 152 6.99 -2.35 -0.61
C PHE A 152 8.05 -1.56 0.11
N SER A 153 9.04 -2.27 0.66
CA SER A 153 10.24 -1.70 1.28
C SER A 153 11.47 -1.93 0.41
N PHE A 154 12.24 -0.86 0.25
CA PHE A 154 13.55 -0.88 -0.39
C PHE A 154 14.65 -0.46 0.59
N HIS A 155 14.40 -0.68 1.90
CA HIS A 155 15.41 -0.50 2.94
C HIS A 155 16.64 -1.39 2.69
N ALA A 156 17.79 -1.00 3.25
CA ALA A 156 19.09 -1.64 3.01
C ALA A 156 19.13 -3.17 3.17
N VAL A 157 18.29 -3.74 4.05
CA VAL A 157 18.25 -5.19 4.33
C VAL A 157 17.24 -5.96 3.45
N LYS A 158 16.56 -5.30 2.52
CA LYS A 158 15.59 -5.95 1.64
C LYS A 158 16.26 -6.48 0.36
N ASN A 159 15.61 -7.45 -0.28
CA ASN A 159 16.15 -8.08 -1.50
C ASN A 159 16.41 -7.06 -2.62
N LEU A 160 15.44 -6.15 -2.87
CA LEU A 160 15.68 -4.98 -3.69
C LEU A 160 15.87 -3.78 -2.75
N THR A 161 16.99 -3.07 -2.91
CA THR A 161 17.29 -1.94 -2.03
C THR A 161 17.63 -0.66 -2.78
N THR A 162 17.26 0.47 -2.18
CA THR A 162 17.67 1.82 -2.56
C THR A 162 18.39 2.54 -1.40
N ALA A 163 19.00 1.78 -0.47
CA ALA A 163 19.46 2.15 0.87
C ALA A 163 18.27 2.47 1.80
N GLU A 164 17.49 3.46 1.47
CA GLU A 164 16.16 3.77 2.00
C GLU A 164 15.20 3.95 0.82
N GLY A 165 13.97 3.49 0.97
CA GLY A 165 12.94 3.64 -0.05
C GLY A 165 11.76 2.71 0.15
N GLY A 166 10.73 2.94 -0.65
CA GLY A 166 9.54 2.11 -0.69
C GLY A 166 8.66 2.50 -1.87
N ALA A 167 7.58 1.77 -2.04
CA ALA A 167 6.60 2.06 -3.06
C ALA A 167 5.20 1.63 -2.62
N ALA A 168 4.19 2.36 -3.11
CA ALA A 168 2.81 1.93 -3.10
C ALA A 168 2.40 1.53 -4.53
N THR A 169 1.73 0.39 -4.66
CA THR A 169 1.12 -0.05 -5.90
C THR A 169 -0.30 -0.54 -5.63
N TRP A 170 -1.09 -0.67 -6.69
CA TRP A 170 -2.49 -1.09 -6.58
C TRP A 170 -2.92 -1.82 -7.85
N ARG A 171 -3.92 -2.66 -7.71
CA ARG A 171 -4.60 -3.25 -8.86
C ARG A 171 -5.66 -2.27 -9.39
N ASP A 172 -6.09 -2.46 -10.62
CA ASP A 172 -7.19 -1.67 -11.16
C ASP A 172 -8.47 -1.89 -10.34
N ILE A 173 -9.13 -0.79 -9.97
CA ILE A 173 -10.36 -0.77 -9.20
C ILE A 173 -11.45 -0.16 -10.09
N ASP A 174 -12.56 -0.86 -10.26
CA ASP A 174 -13.65 -0.42 -11.11
C ASP A 174 -14.12 1.00 -10.75
N GLY A 175 -14.16 1.86 -11.77
CA GLY A 175 -14.57 3.25 -11.61
C GLY A 175 -13.54 4.18 -10.95
N VAL A 176 -12.34 3.71 -10.61
CA VAL A 176 -11.22 4.53 -10.11
C VAL A 176 -10.24 4.79 -11.26
N ASP A 177 -9.96 6.06 -11.52
CA ASP A 177 -8.95 6.48 -12.48
C ASP A 177 -7.55 6.36 -11.87
N ASN A 178 -6.69 5.52 -12.46
CA ASN A 178 -5.33 5.28 -11.98
C ASN A 178 -4.43 6.53 -12.05
N GLU A 179 -4.64 7.42 -13.01
CA GLU A 179 -3.90 8.69 -13.10
C GLU A 179 -4.28 9.63 -11.96
N GLU A 180 -5.58 9.72 -11.65
CA GLU A 180 -6.06 10.55 -10.55
C GLU A 180 -5.61 9.99 -9.20
N LEU A 181 -5.65 8.66 -9.03
CA LEU A 181 -5.15 7.99 -7.83
C LEU A 181 -3.64 8.22 -7.66
N TYR A 182 -2.86 8.12 -8.74
CA TYR A 182 -1.43 8.42 -8.72
C TYR A 182 -1.16 9.87 -8.32
N LYS A 183 -1.92 10.83 -8.87
CA LYS A 183 -1.80 12.25 -8.48
C LYS A 183 -2.08 12.48 -6.99
N GLN A 184 -3.03 11.75 -6.41
CA GLN A 184 -3.29 11.83 -4.96
C GLN A 184 -2.08 11.38 -4.14
N PHE A 185 -1.41 10.27 -4.52
CA PHE A 185 -0.16 9.86 -3.88
C PHE A 185 0.94 10.93 -4.01
N MET A 186 1.07 11.54 -5.19
CA MET A 186 2.07 12.61 -5.42
C MET A 186 1.77 13.85 -4.57
N LEU A 187 0.52 14.29 -4.51
CA LEU A 187 0.10 15.39 -3.65
C LEU A 187 0.41 15.12 -2.18
N LEU A 188 0.03 13.95 -1.68
CA LEU A 188 0.27 13.55 -0.29
C LEU A 188 1.76 13.47 0.04
N SER A 189 2.59 12.98 -0.89
CA SER A 189 4.01 12.74 -0.65
C SER A 189 4.91 13.97 -0.85
N LEU A 190 4.40 15.04 -1.46
CA LEU A 190 5.19 16.22 -1.85
C LEU A 190 4.52 17.54 -1.42
N HIS A 191 4.29 17.71 -0.11
CA HIS A 191 3.78 18.95 0.49
C HIS A 191 2.43 19.45 -0.05
N GLY A 192 1.67 18.64 -0.76
CA GLY A 192 0.42 19.08 -1.41
C GLY A 192 0.66 20.02 -2.60
N GLN A 193 1.82 19.96 -3.25
CA GLN A 193 2.10 20.76 -4.44
C GLN A 193 1.29 20.25 -5.63
N SER A 194 0.59 21.17 -6.31
CA SER A 194 -0.23 20.86 -7.48
C SER A 194 0.57 20.44 -8.73
N LYS A 195 1.88 20.72 -8.75
CA LYS A 195 2.82 20.34 -9.82
C LYS A 195 4.05 19.67 -9.24
N ASP A 196 4.47 18.57 -9.86
CA ASP A 196 5.75 17.94 -9.57
C ASP A 196 6.94 18.69 -10.19
N ALA A 197 8.17 18.19 -9.95
CA ALA A 197 9.38 18.82 -10.48
C ALA A 197 9.43 18.84 -12.02
N LEU A 198 8.93 17.76 -12.67
CA LEU A 198 8.93 17.67 -14.14
C LEU A 198 7.94 18.65 -14.76
N ALA A 199 6.75 18.79 -14.20
CA ALA A 199 5.76 19.76 -14.66
C ALA A 199 6.28 21.22 -14.54
N LYS A 200 7.14 21.50 -13.55
CA LYS A 200 7.75 22.84 -13.34
C LYS A 200 8.84 23.19 -14.35
N THR A 201 9.39 22.23 -15.10
CA THR A 201 10.43 22.47 -16.11
C THR A 201 9.89 23.09 -17.39
N GLN A 202 8.57 23.08 -17.61
CA GLN A 202 7.95 23.72 -18.76
C GLN A 202 8.02 25.24 -18.65
N LEU A 203 8.21 25.94 -19.76
CA LEU A 203 8.27 27.38 -19.81
C LEU A 203 7.00 28.03 -19.21
N GLY A 204 7.17 28.88 -18.19
CA GLY A 204 6.06 29.53 -17.47
C GLY A 204 5.36 28.68 -16.43
N ALA A 205 5.81 27.44 -16.17
CA ALA A 205 5.16 26.50 -15.24
C ALA A 205 5.73 26.51 -13.81
N TRP A 206 6.52 27.52 -13.44
CA TRP A 206 7.12 27.65 -12.10
C TRP A 206 6.09 27.90 -10.99
N GLU A 207 4.95 28.49 -11.32
CA GLU A 207 3.84 28.69 -10.37
C GLU A 207 3.15 27.36 -10.05
N TYR A 208 2.92 27.11 -8.77
CA TYR A 208 2.17 25.97 -8.26
C TYR A 208 1.42 26.35 -6.98
N ASP A 209 0.33 25.66 -6.72
CA ASP A 209 -0.47 25.84 -5.51
C ASP A 209 -0.12 24.78 -4.47
N ILE A 210 -0.30 25.13 -3.20
CA ILE A 210 -0.33 24.18 -2.09
C ILE A 210 -1.78 23.93 -1.75
N VAL A 211 -2.29 22.73 -2.07
CA VAL A 211 -3.71 22.38 -1.87
C VAL A 211 -4.02 22.03 -0.43
N ALA A 212 -3.03 21.51 0.32
CA ALA A 212 -3.15 21.17 1.74
C ALA A 212 -1.75 20.96 2.36
N PRO A 213 -1.59 21.04 3.70
CA PRO A 213 -0.33 20.82 4.41
C PRO A 213 -0.04 19.30 4.52
N TYR A 214 0.33 18.70 3.40
CA TYR A 214 0.67 17.29 3.32
C TYR A 214 2.14 16.99 3.63
N PHE A 215 2.56 15.74 3.42
CA PHE A 215 3.84 15.19 3.88
C PHE A 215 4.99 15.47 2.89
N LYS A 216 6.22 15.20 3.35
CA LYS A 216 7.41 15.14 2.51
C LYS A 216 8.01 13.74 2.65
N CYS A 217 7.60 12.82 1.77
CA CYS A 217 8.01 11.41 1.81
C CYS A 217 8.17 10.79 0.42
N ASN A 218 8.40 11.62 -0.61
CA ASN A 218 8.73 11.16 -1.95
C ASN A 218 10.12 10.47 -1.98
N MET A 219 10.32 9.57 -2.92
CA MET A 219 11.64 9.04 -3.24
C MET A 219 12.53 10.13 -3.86
N THR A 220 13.81 10.15 -3.52
CA THR A 220 14.78 11.06 -4.14
C THR A 220 15.36 10.44 -5.41
N ASP A 221 15.91 11.27 -6.30
CA ASP A 221 16.56 10.81 -7.55
C ASP A 221 17.77 9.91 -7.28
N ILE A 222 18.50 10.14 -6.18
CA ILE A 222 19.60 9.27 -5.75
C ILE A 222 19.08 7.87 -5.42
N MET A 223 18.02 7.76 -4.62
CA MET A 223 17.39 6.47 -4.30
C MET A 223 16.84 5.81 -5.57
N ALA A 224 16.17 6.56 -6.44
CA ALA A 224 15.63 6.06 -7.69
C ALA A 224 16.72 5.52 -8.62
N SER A 225 17.87 6.20 -8.72
CA SER A 225 19.00 5.76 -9.55
C SER A 225 19.60 4.43 -9.07
N ILE A 226 19.72 4.24 -7.74
CA ILE A 226 20.12 2.95 -7.15
C ILE A 226 19.07 1.88 -7.50
N GLY A 227 17.79 2.20 -7.34
CA GLY A 227 16.67 1.29 -7.63
C GLY A 227 16.65 0.81 -9.07
N LEU A 228 16.89 1.69 -10.04
CA LEU A 228 16.97 1.33 -11.45
C LEU A 228 18.08 0.32 -11.73
N VAL A 229 19.25 0.48 -11.11
CA VAL A 229 20.36 -0.47 -11.27
C VAL A 229 20.04 -1.81 -10.59
N GLN A 230 19.46 -1.77 -9.39
CA GLN A 230 19.08 -2.98 -8.65
C GLN A 230 17.97 -3.75 -9.39
N LEU A 231 16.95 -3.08 -9.92
CA LEU A 231 15.85 -3.72 -10.62
C LEU A 231 16.30 -4.48 -11.87
N LYS A 232 17.25 -3.92 -12.64
CA LYS A 232 17.80 -4.57 -13.84
C LYS A 232 18.47 -5.92 -13.59
N ARG A 233 18.97 -6.14 -12.38
CA ARG A 233 19.66 -7.37 -11.98
C ARG A 233 18.86 -8.22 -10.98
N TYR A 234 17.63 -7.79 -10.67
CA TYR A 234 16.88 -8.32 -9.55
C TYR A 234 16.53 -9.79 -9.69
N ASP A 235 16.12 -10.24 -10.88
CA ASP A 235 15.80 -11.65 -11.14
C ASP A 235 17.00 -12.59 -10.93
N ALA A 236 18.22 -12.06 -11.05
CA ALA A 236 19.43 -12.82 -10.75
C ALA A 236 19.81 -12.82 -9.26
N LEU A 237 19.14 -12.01 -8.44
CA LEU A 237 19.35 -11.92 -6.99
C LEU A 237 18.29 -12.72 -6.19
N LEU A 238 17.18 -13.10 -6.83
CA LEU A 238 16.14 -13.96 -6.29
C LEU A 238 16.48 -15.44 -6.47
#